data_d4497c1415c05abd202fc7c0ddc05744
#
_entry.id   d4497c1415c05abd202fc7c0ddc05744
#
_cell.length_a   1.000
_cell.length_b   1.000
_cell.length_c   1.000
_cell.angle_alpha   90.00
_cell.angle_beta   90.00
_cell.angle_gamma   90.00
#
_symmetry.space_group_name_H-M   'P 1'
#
loop_
_entity.id
_entity.type
_entity.pdbx_description
1 polymer ?
#
loop_
_entity_poly.entity_id
_entity_poly.type
_entity_poly.pdbx_seq_one_letter_code
_entity_poly.pdbx_strand_id
1 'polypeptide(L)'
;MDIPLIEQVKIQAQVLVPLVRVLQVELGEERANAVVRKALGDLYRKYGEKWWRKQGARDLGEKMASAFDGFAAGDALDYEVIEQTPDAFEINVTECRYATFYKEIGAPELGFLLTCSADFTMAEGFGANVQLTRTQTIMQGEKEHTGHPMMVDKRRATSAFLRSHELR
;
A
#
# COMPACT_ATOMS: atom_id res chain seq x y z
N MET A 1 5.05 23.01 -5.83
CA MET A 1 5.09 21.86 -6.75
C MET A 1 5.12 20.60 -5.89
N ASP A 2 4.09 19.77 -5.98
CA ASP A 2 4.11 18.50 -5.25
C ASP A 2 5.00 17.51 -6.02
N ILE A 3 5.97 16.93 -5.30
CA ILE A 3 6.88 15.94 -5.87
C ILE A 3 6.10 14.63 -6.03
N PRO A 4 6.08 14.00 -7.23
CA PRO A 4 5.45 12.70 -7.44
C PRO A 4 5.92 11.67 -6.41
N LEU A 5 5.02 10.76 -6.01
CA LEU A 5 5.34 9.77 -4.97
C LEU A 5 6.54 8.90 -5.34
N ILE A 6 6.69 8.55 -6.62
CA ILE A 6 7.85 7.77 -7.09
C ILE A 6 9.17 8.48 -6.83
N GLU A 7 9.24 9.79 -6.99
CA GLU A 7 10.46 10.55 -6.71
C GLU A 7 10.75 10.62 -5.21
N GLN A 8 9.71 10.73 -4.38
CA GLN A 8 9.85 10.64 -2.93
C GLN A 8 10.39 9.26 -2.51
N VAL A 9 9.86 8.17 -3.09
CA VAL A 9 10.33 6.80 -2.84
C VAL A 9 11.78 6.63 -3.25
N LYS A 10 12.20 7.16 -4.41
CA LYS A 10 13.61 7.12 -4.85
C LYS A 10 14.54 7.82 -3.86
N ILE A 11 14.15 8.99 -3.35
CA ILE A 11 14.93 9.74 -2.35
C ILE A 11 15.01 8.94 -1.04
N GLN A 12 13.88 8.41 -0.56
CA GLN A 12 13.84 7.62 0.67
C GLN A 12 14.67 6.33 0.56
N ALA A 13 14.64 5.66 -0.59
CA ALA A 13 15.39 4.43 -0.82
C ALA A 13 16.92 4.62 -0.69
N GLN A 14 17.44 5.79 -1.04
CA GLN A 14 18.87 6.09 -0.88
C GLN A 14 19.36 6.01 0.57
N VAL A 15 18.44 6.24 1.52
CA VAL A 15 18.74 6.14 2.95
C VAL A 15 18.27 4.81 3.52
N LEU A 16 17.06 4.38 3.18
CA LEU A 16 16.46 3.18 3.77
C LEU A 16 17.13 1.89 3.31
N VAL A 17 17.50 1.77 2.04
CA VAL A 17 18.12 0.54 1.52
C VAL A 17 19.44 0.23 2.25
N PRO A 18 20.43 1.14 2.31
CA PRO A 18 21.66 0.85 3.05
C PRO A 18 21.41 0.65 4.55
N LEU A 19 20.49 1.37 5.15
CA LEU A 19 20.13 1.19 6.56
C LEU A 19 19.58 -0.21 6.83
N VAL A 20 18.62 -0.69 6.02
CA VAL A 20 18.05 -2.03 6.18
C VAL A 20 19.10 -3.12 5.96
N ARG A 21 19.99 -2.96 4.98
CA ARG A 21 21.09 -3.90 4.76
C ARG A 21 22.02 -4.02 5.97
N VAL A 22 22.35 -2.92 6.61
CA VAL A 22 23.14 -2.95 7.87
C VAL A 22 22.36 -3.66 8.96
N LEU A 23 21.07 -3.36 9.13
CA LEU A 23 20.23 -4.06 10.11
C LEU A 23 20.15 -5.57 9.83
N GLN A 24 20.08 -5.99 8.57
CA GLN A 24 20.09 -7.39 8.18
C GLN A 24 21.40 -8.10 8.55
N VAL A 25 22.53 -7.42 8.40
CA VAL A 25 23.85 -7.96 8.82
C VAL A 25 23.93 -8.10 10.35
N GLU A 26 23.48 -7.10 11.10
CA GLU A 26 23.60 -7.06 12.56
C GLU A 26 22.58 -7.94 13.28
N LEU A 27 21.36 -8.03 12.76
CA LEU A 27 20.23 -8.71 13.46
C LEU A 27 19.83 -10.04 12.81
N GLY A 28 20.33 -10.33 11.61
CA GLY A 28 19.79 -11.33 10.71
C GLY A 28 18.59 -10.81 9.94
N GLU A 29 18.40 -11.34 8.72
CA GLU A 29 17.41 -10.85 7.75
C GLU A 29 15.98 -10.86 8.31
N GLU A 30 15.53 -11.98 8.88
CA GLU A 30 14.17 -12.15 9.38
C GLU A 30 13.82 -11.10 10.45
N ARG A 31 14.70 -10.94 11.44
CA ARG A 31 14.49 -10.00 12.53
C ARG A 31 14.54 -8.54 12.07
N ALA A 32 15.49 -8.21 11.21
CA ALA A 32 15.61 -6.87 10.64
C ALA A 32 14.35 -6.51 9.84
N ASN A 33 13.89 -7.41 8.96
CA ASN A 33 12.71 -7.20 8.14
C ASN A 33 11.43 -7.09 9.01
N ALA A 34 11.32 -7.83 10.11
CA ALA A 34 10.20 -7.72 11.05
C ALA A 34 10.18 -6.34 11.75
N VAL A 35 11.32 -5.83 12.18
CA VAL A 35 11.45 -4.49 12.79
C VAL A 35 11.06 -3.40 11.79
N VAL A 36 11.55 -3.49 10.55
CA VAL A 36 11.22 -2.53 9.48
C VAL A 36 9.73 -2.55 9.15
N ARG A 37 9.13 -3.75 8.97
CA ARG A 37 7.68 -3.87 8.72
C ARG A 37 6.86 -3.27 9.85
N LYS A 38 7.25 -3.50 11.10
CA LYS A 38 6.55 -2.92 12.25
C LYS A 38 6.61 -1.40 12.23
N ALA A 39 7.80 -0.82 12.08
CA ALA A 39 8.00 0.62 12.09
C ALA A 39 7.23 1.33 10.95
N LEU A 40 7.37 0.81 9.73
CA LEU A 40 6.67 1.35 8.56
C LEU A 40 5.17 1.08 8.62
N GLY A 41 4.75 -0.10 9.10
CA GLY A 41 3.34 -0.45 9.24
C GLY A 41 2.59 0.52 10.15
N ASP A 42 3.15 0.86 11.30
CA ASP A 42 2.55 1.84 12.22
C ASP A 42 2.45 3.25 11.60
N LEU A 43 3.45 3.63 10.79
CA LEU A 43 3.45 4.89 10.05
C LEU A 43 2.38 4.90 8.95
N TYR A 44 2.35 3.87 8.10
CA TYR A 44 1.43 3.82 6.95
C TYR A 44 -0.03 3.64 7.38
N ARG A 45 -0.30 2.94 8.48
CA ARG A 45 -1.65 2.88 9.07
C ARG A 45 -2.16 4.28 9.43
N LYS A 46 -1.34 5.09 10.09
CA LYS A 46 -1.68 6.49 10.42
C LYS A 46 -1.88 7.35 9.17
N TYR A 47 -1.08 7.13 8.13
CA TYR A 47 -1.26 7.81 6.85
C TYR A 47 -2.58 7.41 6.19
N GLY A 48 -2.91 6.12 6.19
CA GLY A 48 -4.18 5.60 5.70
C GLY A 48 -5.37 6.24 6.41
N GLU A 49 -5.38 6.25 7.75
CA GLU A 49 -6.43 6.88 8.56
C GLU A 49 -6.60 8.37 8.23
N LYS A 50 -5.49 9.11 8.14
CA LYS A 50 -5.51 10.53 7.83
C LYS A 50 -5.99 10.79 6.41
N TRP A 51 -5.52 10.02 5.44
CA TRP A 51 -5.90 10.15 4.05
C TRP A 51 -7.38 9.81 3.86
N TRP A 52 -7.85 8.69 4.44
CA TRP A 52 -9.24 8.24 4.35
C TRP A 52 -10.23 9.29 4.87
N ARG A 53 -9.93 9.89 6.01
CA ARG A 53 -10.75 10.96 6.57
C ARG A 53 -10.85 12.19 5.66
N LYS A 54 -9.77 12.51 4.96
CA LYS A 54 -9.75 13.65 4.03
C LYS A 54 -10.62 13.43 2.79
N GLN A 55 -10.89 12.18 2.42
CA GLN A 55 -11.72 11.87 1.25
C GLN A 55 -13.23 12.17 1.46
N GLY A 56 -13.65 12.41 2.70
CA GLY A 56 -15.03 12.76 3.01
C GLY A 56 -16.03 11.64 2.70
N ALA A 57 -17.21 12.02 2.19
CA ALA A 57 -18.33 11.13 1.95
C ALA A 57 -18.28 10.34 0.62
N ARG A 58 -17.17 10.40 -0.13
CA ARG A 58 -16.99 9.59 -1.34
C ARG A 58 -17.09 8.11 -1.03
N ASP A 59 -17.56 7.31 -1.98
CA ASP A 59 -17.56 5.86 -1.86
C ASP A 59 -16.16 5.25 -2.02
N LEU A 60 -16.06 3.92 -1.85
CA LEU A 60 -14.77 3.22 -1.93
C LEU A 60 -14.13 3.36 -3.31
N GLY A 61 -14.89 3.13 -4.38
CA GLY A 61 -14.39 3.19 -5.75
C GLY A 61 -13.84 4.57 -6.11
N GLU A 62 -14.54 5.64 -5.74
CA GLU A 62 -14.10 7.02 -5.96
C GLU A 62 -12.82 7.36 -5.16
N LYS A 63 -12.75 6.91 -3.91
CA LYS A 63 -11.56 7.11 -3.07
C LYS A 63 -10.36 6.41 -3.65
N MET A 64 -10.52 5.15 -4.04
CA MET A 64 -9.40 4.35 -4.55
C MET A 64 -8.94 4.83 -5.93
N ALA A 65 -9.85 5.20 -6.84
CA ALA A 65 -9.46 5.82 -8.11
C ALA A 65 -8.58 7.05 -7.87
N SER A 66 -8.99 7.95 -6.96
CA SER A 66 -8.19 9.12 -6.58
C SER A 66 -6.83 8.78 -5.96
N ALA A 67 -6.73 7.67 -5.20
CA ALA A 67 -5.45 7.20 -4.65
C ALA A 67 -4.52 6.71 -5.75
N PHE A 68 -5.04 5.92 -6.70
CA PHE A 68 -4.26 5.38 -7.81
C PHE A 68 -3.80 6.45 -8.79
N ASP A 69 -4.58 7.52 -9.02
CA ASP A 69 -4.11 8.70 -9.73
C ASP A 69 -2.85 9.29 -9.09
N GLY A 70 -2.81 9.35 -7.76
CA GLY A 70 -1.64 9.79 -7.00
C GLY A 70 -0.45 8.82 -7.08
N PHE A 71 -0.70 7.51 -7.03
CA PHE A 71 0.35 6.50 -7.14
C PHE A 71 0.93 6.39 -8.54
N ALA A 72 0.12 6.63 -9.59
CA ALA A 72 0.53 6.63 -10.97
C ALA A 72 1.18 7.95 -11.42
N ALA A 73 1.06 9.01 -10.63
CA ALA A 73 1.63 10.31 -10.97
C ALA A 73 3.13 10.22 -11.28
N GLY A 74 3.58 10.93 -12.32
CA GLY A 74 4.94 10.86 -12.84
C GLY A 74 5.19 9.59 -13.66
N ASP A 75 4.16 9.06 -14.28
CA ASP A 75 4.15 7.82 -15.07
C ASP A 75 4.65 6.60 -14.27
N ALA A 76 4.36 6.57 -12.98
CA ALA A 76 4.89 5.55 -12.08
C ALA A 76 4.25 4.17 -12.22
N LEU A 77 2.97 4.13 -12.65
CA LEU A 77 2.20 2.91 -12.87
C LEU A 77 1.40 3.01 -14.17
N ASP A 78 1.38 1.92 -14.93
CA ASP A 78 0.35 1.66 -15.92
C ASP A 78 -0.59 0.58 -15.37
N TYR A 79 -1.91 0.84 -15.38
CA TYR A 79 -2.89 -0.08 -14.83
C TYR A 79 -4.23 -0.01 -15.55
N GLU A 80 -4.98 -1.10 -15.45
CA GLU A 80 -6.35 -1.21 -15.93
C GLU A 80 -7.30 -1.31 -14.74
N VAL A 81 -8.40 -0.55 -14.77
CA VAL A 81 -9.47 -0.69 -13.78
C VAL A 81 -10.37 -1.84 -14.23
N ILE A 82 -10.43 -2.89 -13.42
CA ILE A 82 -11.26 -4.09 -13.66
C ILE A 82 -12.65 -3.88 -13.06
N GLU A 83 -12.72 -3.34 -11.84
CA GLU A 83 -13.97 -3.02 -11.16
C GLU A 83 -13.86 -1.70 -10.41
N GLN A 84 -14.90 -0.86 -10.52
CA GLN A 84 -15.08 0.34 -9.71
C GLN A 84 -16.55 0.49 -9.35
N THR A 85 -16.87 0.21 -8.11
CA THR A 85 -18.22 0.31 -7.56
C THR A 85 -18.15 1.00 -6.19
N PRO A 86 -19.30 1.41 -5.59
CA PRO A 86 -19.29 1.99 -4.26
C PRO A 86 -18.68 1.11 -3.17
N ASP A 87 -18.66 -0.20 -3.37
CA ASP A 87 -18.22 -1.18 -2.38
C ASP A 87 -16.96 -1.96 -2.78
N ALA A 88 -16.49 -1.81 -4.02
CA ALA A 88 -15.33 -2.54 -4.54
C ALA A 88 -14.50 -1.68 -5.50
N PHE A 89 -13.20 -1.93 -5.49
CA PHE A 89 -12.25 -1.38 -6.46
C PHE A 89 -11.21 -2.44 -6.78
N GLU A 90 -11.07 -2.77 -8.05
CA GLU A 90 -10.08 -3.75 -8.52
C GLU A 90 -9.31 -3.22 -9.70
N ILE A 91 -8.00 -3.44 -9.69
CA ILE A 91 -7.09 -3.05 -10.78
C ILE A 91 -6.15 -4.20 -11.15
N ASN A 92 -5.65 -4.14 -12.37
CA ASN A 92 -4.50 -4.89 -12.83
C ASN A 92 -3.38 -3.90 -13.20
N VAL A 93 -2.24 -3.96 -12.51
CA VAL A 93 -1.07 -3.15 -12.84
C VAL A 93 -0.22 -3.90 -13.86
N THR A 94 -0.03 -3.30 -15.03
CA THR A 94 0.72 -3.88 -16.14
C THR A 94 2.17 -3.41 -16.19
N GLU A 95 2.46 -2.19 -15.72
CA GLU A 95 3.81 -1.66 -15.54
C GLU A 95 3.97 -0.99 -14.18
N CYS A 96 5.13 -1.18 -13.54
CA CYS A 96 5.45 -0.61 -12.23
C CYS A 96 6.87 -0.07 -12.20
N ARG A 97 7.03 1.25 -12.30
CA ARG A 97 8.37 1.89 -12.26
C ARG A 97 8.99 1.88 -10.87
N TYR A 98 8.22 1.71 -9.81
CA TYR A 98 8.77 1.41 -8.49
C TYR A 98 9.56 0.09 -8.53
N ALA A 99 9.02 -0.96 -9.17
CA ALA A 99 9.71 -2.23 -9.31
C ALA A 99 10.94 -2.11 -10.18
N THR A 100 10.87 -1.39 -11.30
CA THR A 100 12.02 -1.11 -12.19
C THR A 100 13.12 -0.42 -11.41
N PHE A 101 12.82 0.65 -10.67
CA PHE A 101 13.79 1.36 -9.86
C PHE A 101 14.48 0.47 -8.82
N TYR A 102 13.73 -0.31 -8.05
CA TYR A 102 14.34 -1.19 -7.05
C TYR A 102 15.18 -2.32 -7.67
N LYS A 103 14.82 -2.80 -8.88
CA LYS A 103 15.64 -3.74 -9.65
C LYS A 103 16.95 -3.08 -10.11
N GLU A 104 16.90 -1.86 -10.63
CA GLU A 104 18.07 -1.09 -11.09
C GLU A 104 19.08 -0.84 -9.99
N ILE A 105 18.63 -0.56 -8.76
CA ILE A 105 19.52 -0.38 -7.60
C ILE A 105 19.92 -1.71 -6.92
N GLY A 106 19.52 -2.86 -7.49
CA GLY A 106 19.85 -4.19 -6.98
C GLY A 106 19.25 -4.52 -5.62
N ALA A 107 18.01 -4.04 -5.37
CA ALA A 107 17.32 -4.23 -4.09
C ALA A 107 15.82 -4.55 -4.26
N PRO A 108 15.41 -5.46 -5.19
CA PRO A 108 13.99 -5.74 -5.43
C PRO A 108 13.28 -6.32 -4.20
N GLU A 109 13.95 -7.13 -3.39
CA GLU A 109 13.44 -7.69 -2.14
C GLU A 109 13.14 -6.58 -1.11
N LEU A 110 13.97 -5.55 -1.05
CA LEU A 110 13.73 -4.38 -0.20
C LEU A 110 12.64 -3.48 -0.76
N GLY A 111 12.49 -3.41 -2.09
CA GLY A 111 11.37 -2.73 -2.73
C GLY A 111 10.03 -3.30 -2.28
N PHE A 112 9.90 -4.63 -2.22
CA PHE A 112 8.70 -5.25 -1.67
C PHE A 112 8.50 -4.90 -0.19
N LEU A 113 9.55 -4.98 0.63
CA LEU A 113 9.50 -4.68 2.05
C LEU A 113 9.12 -3.21 2.33
N LEU A 114 9.73 -2.27 1.61
CA LEU A 114 9.62 -0.84 1.89
C LEU A 114 8.41 -0.17 1.21
N THR A 115 7.91 -0.74 0.12
CA THR A 115 6.84 -0.15 -0.69
C THR A 115 5.60 -1.03 -0.71
N CYS A 116 5.65 -2.20 -1.34
CA CYS A 116 4.44 -3.01 -1.56
C CYS A 116 3.82 -3.56 -0.27
N SER A 117 4.62 -3.94 0.73
CA SER A 117 4.07 -4.46 2.00
C SER A 117 3.32 -3.40 2.81
N ALA A 118 3.62 -2.12 2.58
CA ALA A 118 2.99 -0.99 3.25
C ALA A 118 1.52 -0.80 2.86
N ASP A 119 1.12 -1.24 1.67
CA ASP A 119 -0.25 -1.09 1.17
C ASP A 119 -1.27 -1.79 2.09
N PHE A 120 -0.92 -2.96 2.63
CA PHE A 120 -1.80 -3.68 3.55
C PHE A 120 -2.05 -2.90 4.84
N THR A 121 -1.01 -2.35 5.43
CA THR A 121 -1.14 -1.58 6.67
C THR A 121 -1.79 -0.22 6.44
N MET A 122 -1.60 0.37 5.26
CA MET A 122 -2.32 1.58 4.87
C MET A 122 -3.82 1.29 4.69
N ALA A 123 -4.18 0.16 4.05
CA ALA A 123 -5.57 -0.27 3.91
C ALA A 123 -6.25 -0.56 5.26
N GLU A 124 -5.53 -1.13 6.24
CA GLU A 124 -6.03 -1.26 7.61
C GLU A 124 -6.40 0.10 8.22
N GLY A 125 -5.67 1.16 7.87
CA GLY A 125 -5.96 2.53 8.29
C GLY A 125 -7.23 3.13 7.66
N PHE A 126 -7.74 2.58 6.57
CA PHE A 126 -9.02 3.02 5.96
C PHE A 126 -10.24 2.63 6.78
N GLY A 127 -10.09 1.65 7.65
CA GLY A 127 -11.15 1.19 8.56
C GLY A 127 -11.27 -0.33 8.58
N ALA A 128 -11.83 -0.86 9.66
CA ALA A 128 -11.91 -2.30 9.91
C ALA A 128 -12.77 -3.08 8.88
N ASN A 129 -13.54 -2.38 8.09
CA ASN A 129 -14.41 -2.94 7.04
C ASN A 129 -13.80 -2.88 5.63
N VAL A 130 -12.61 -2.26 5.47
CA VAL A 130 -11.89 -2.25 4.19
C VAL A 130 -10.87 -3.38 4.18
N GLN A 131 -10.89 -4.19 3.14
CA GLN A 131 -9.95 -5.28 2.94
C GLN A 131 -9.20 -5.10 1.63
N LEU A 132 -7.89 -5.27 1.68
CA LEU A 132 -7.04 -5.37 0.50
C LEU A 132 -6.66 -6.84 0.30
N THR A 133 -6.89 -7.35 -0.89
CA THR A 133 -6.38 -8.64 -1.35
C THR A 133 -5.44 -8.44 -2.52
N ARG A 134 -4.31 -9.10 -2.50
CA ARG A 134 -3.32 -9.06 -3.59
C ARG A 134 -2.66 -10.42 -3.72
N THR A 135 -2.65 -10.97 -4.92
CA THR A 135 -2.14 -12.31 -5.17
C THR A 135 -0.67 -12.32 -5.59
N GLN A 136 -0.22 -11.28 -6.31
CA GLN A 136 1.15 -11.21 -6.85
C GLN A 136 1.61 -9.77 -7.06
N THR A 137 2.91 -9.56 -7.27
CA THR A 137 3.48 -8.24 -7.56
C THR A 137 4.58 -8.31 -8.62
N ILE A 138 4.65 -7.28 -9.48
CA ILE A 138 5.76 -7.10 -10.43
C ILE A 138 7.11 -6.95 -9.67
N MET A 139 7.08 -6.38 -8.47
CA MET A 139 8.25 -6.25 -7.60
C MET A 139 8.86 -7.60 -7.22
N GLN A 140 8.04 -8.65 -7.11
CA GLN A 140 8.47 -10.02 -6.81
C GLN A 140 8.80 -10.86 -8.04
N GLY A 141 8.75 -10.26 -9.24
CA GLY A 141 9.16 -10.89 -10.48
C GLY A 141 8.01 -11.41 -11.35
N GLU A 142 6.76 -11.19 -10.96
CA GLU A 142 5.61 -11.52 -11.79
C GLU A 142 5.51 -10.56 -12.98
N LYS A 143 4.85 -11.01 -14.07
CA LYS A 143 4.70 -10.20 -15.28
C LYS A 143 3.68 -9.08 -15.10
N GLU A 144 2.67 -9.33 -14.30
CA GLU A 144 1.57 -8.43 -14.02
C GLU A 144 1.27 -8.41 -12.52
N HIS A 145 0.68 -7.35 -12.07
CA HIS A 145 0.22 -7.19 -10.71
C HIS A 145 -1.29 -7.43 -10.68
N THR A 146 -1.69 -8.71 -10.68
CA THR A 146 -3.10 -9.08 -10.72
C THR A 146 -3.73 -9.11 -9.33
N GLY A 147 -4.99 -8.69 -9.27
CA GLY A 147 -5.83 -8.79 -8.09
C GLY A 147 -5.42 -7.81 -6.98
N HIS A 148 -5.89 -6.58 -7.09
CA HIS A 148 -6.01 -5.65 -5.97
C HIS A 148 -7.48 -5.38 -5.68
N PRO A 149 -8.33 -6.40 -5.41
CA PRO A 149 -9.67 -6.10 -4.97
C PRO A 149 -9.59 -5.47 -3.58
N MET A 150 -9.99 -4.22 -3.49
CA MET A 150 -10.38 -3.59 -2.24
C MET A 150 -11.88 -3.72 -2.10
N MET A 151 -12.34 -4.30 -0.99
CA MET A 151 -13.74 -4.55 -0.73
C MET A 151 -14.16 -3.99 0.62
N VAL A 152 -15.38 -3.47 0.71
CA VAL A 152 -16.01 -3.12 1.99
C VAL A 152 -16.79 -4.32 2.50
N ASP A 153 -16.34 -4.92 3.61
CA ASP A 153 -17.12 -5.95 4.31
C ASP A 153 -18.20 -5.31 5.19
N LYS A 154 -19.42 -5.21 4.65
CA LYS A 154 -20.58 -4.64 5.36
C LYS A 154 -20.91 -5.37 6.66
N ARG A 155 -20.57 -6.65 6.81
CA ARG A 155 -20.82 -7.44 8.03
C ARG A 155 -19.95 -7.00 9.19
N ARG A 156 -18.70 -6.60 8.93
CA ARG A 156 -17.81 -6.05 9.97
C ARG A 156 -18.23 -4.66 10.45
N ALA A 157 -18.79 -3.83 9.57
CA ALA A 157 -19.31 -2.51 9.92
C ALA A 157 -20.45 -2.60 10.93
N THR A 158 -21.38 -3.57 10.75
CA THR A 158 -22.52 -3.80 11.65
C THR A 158 -22.06 -4.30 13.03
N SER A 159 -21.06 -5.16 13.08
CA SER A 159 -20.50 -5.67 14.34
C SER A 159 -19.75 -4.60 15.15
N ALA A 160 -19.09 -3.64 14.50
CA ALA A 160 -18.44 -2.52 15.16
C ALA A 160 -19.45 -1.51 15.73
N PHE A 161 -20.55 -1.27 15.00
CA PHE A 161 -21.65 -0.41 15.44
C PHE A 161 -22.38 -0.97 16.67
N LEU A 162 -22.65 -2.27 16.70
CA LEU A 162 -23.30 -2.94 17.84
C LEU A 162 -22.45 -2.89 19.09
N ARG A 163 -21.12 -3.08 18.99
CA ARG A 163 -20.21 -2.98 20.12
C ARG A 163 -20.08 -1.56 20.71
N SER A 164 -20.28 -0.52 19.91
CA SER A 164 -20.24 0.86 20.39
C SER A 164 -21.52 1.28 21.13
N HIS A 165 -22.61 0.54 20.99
CA HIS A 165 -23.89 0.78 21.69
C HIS A 165 -24.07 -0.03 22.97
N GLU A 166 -23.26 -1.09 23.19
CA GLU A 166 -23.30 -1.88 24.44
C GLU A 166 -22.46 -1.28 25.57
N LEU A 167 -21.77 -0.18 25.34
CA LEU A 167 -20.91 0.50 26.34
C LEU A 167 -21.49 1.86 26.80
N ARG A 168 -22.82 2.03 26.77
CA ARG A 168 -23.49 3.19 27.38
C ARG A 168 -24.49 2.77 28.41
#